data_292d3cf024753e9f082a1f70127c6a0f
#
_entry.id   292d3cf024753e9f082a1f70127c6a0f
#
_cell.length_a   1.000
_cell.length_b   1.000
_cell.length_c   1.000
_cell.angle_alpha   90.00
_cell.angle_beta   90.00
_cell.angle_gamma   90.00
#
_symmetry.space_group_name_H-M   'P 1'
#
loop_
_entity.id
_entity.type
_entity.pdbx_description
1 polymer ?
#
loop_
_entity_poly.entity_id
_entity_poly.type
_entity_poly.pdbx_seq_one_letter_code
_entity_poly.pdbx_strand_id
1 'polypeptide(L)'
;MISRSNIKQIFPTMVGSMSILTASYNIAIISVALAPIKSYINLGGTEITLLASAILLGAVFGALFSGVFSDRFGRVGILTLDLLTFVVAGIASALVTNFIEILILRIIVGIGVGIDYVVVFTYVAEIEHRSVKRGKRLVTIMFFANFGILLAYLLGGLILLRLGPSGWRFILATGALFSIVSLLMRLELKESDLWKLGRLGAIREIVAKTIHKRNRGDMFRFSVPWFLYQISDQSLTLFLPVILIPYIGASFSGGALGAVLVKLFTIPASFLTIILINRIGRNFLQVFGFLLRGILLGLLGIVLYMGLHIAAFAIVGMLGGSFFFGALGPDKTTVISPAESYPTEIRGTGQGISEAFGRIGGIVGVLGFGVFSLVGAGFGLMFLSVTCILGFIFSVIFICWRVESTSAEIEEA
;
A
#
# COMPACT_ATOMS: atom_id res chain seq x y z
N MET A 1 -26.78 -7.85 -20.52
CA MET A 1 -25.63 -8.53 -21.19
C MET A 1 -24.50 -7.53 -21.37
N ILE A 2 -23.32 -7.77 -20.79
CA ILE A 2 -22.14 -6.92 -20.99
C ILE A 2 -21.60 -7.22 -22.40
N SER A 3 -21.55 -6.20 -23.27
CA SER A 3 -21.02 -6.35 -24.63
C SER A 3 -19.54 -6.77 -24.60
N ARG A 4 -19.09 -7.59 -25.57
CA ARG A 4 -17.67 -7.98 -25.74
C ARG A 4 -16.73 -6.76 -25.81
N SER A 5 -17.19 -5.63 -26.35
CA SER A 5 -16.42 -4.37 -26.37
C SER A 5 -16.21 -3.79 -24.97
N ASN A 6 -17.21 -3.88 -24.09
CA ASN A 6 -17.10 -3.40 -22.70
C ASN A 6 -16.15 -4.27 -21.87
N ILE A 7 -16.13 -5.60 -22.10
CA ILE A 7 -15.19 -6.50 -21.44
C ILE A 7 -13.75 -6.14 -21.78
N LYS A 8 -13.45 -5.91 -23.06
CA LYS A 8 -12.10 -5.51 -23.52
C LYS A 8 -11.61 -4.20 -22.88
N GLN A 9 -12.53 -3.25 -22.62
CA GLN A 9 -12.20 -1.99 -21.98
C GLN A 9 -11.98 -2.12 -20.47
N ILE A 10 -12.63 -3.05 -19.79
CA ILE A 10 -12.54 -3.25 -18.33
C ILE A 10 -11.41 -4.23 -17.96
N PHE A 11 -11.04 -5.14 -18.87
CA PHE A 11 -10.08 -6.19 -18.63
C PHE A 11 -8.74 -5.72 -18.04
N PRO A 12 -8.07 -4.66 -18.52
CA PRO A 12 -6.84 -4.16 -17.92
C PRO A 12 -7.02 -3.70 -16.47
N THR A 13 -8.19 -3.14 -16.14
CA THR A 13 -8.50 -2.74 -14.74
C THR A 13 -8.71 -3.98 -13.87
N MET A 14 -9.34 -5.03 -14.37
CA MET A 14 -9.51 -6.30 -13.64
C MET A 14 -8.17 -6.96 -13.36
N VAL A 15 -7.28 -7.03 -14.35
CA VAL A 15 -5.94 -7.57 -14.20
C VAL A 15 -5.13 -6.74 -13.19
N GLY A 16 -5.15 -5.41 -13.31
CA GLY A 16 -4.51 -4.52 -12.37
C GLY A 16 -5.07 -4.66 -10.94
N SER A 17 -6.38 -4.84 -10.81
CA SER A 17 -7.03 -5.08 -9.50
C SER A 17 -6.59 -6.39 -8.87
N MET A 18 -6.52 -7.47 -9.65
CA MET A 18 -6.06 -8.78 -9.15
C MET A 18 -4.58 -8.73 -8.77
N SER A 19 -3.78 -8.01 -9.54
CA SER A 19 -2.37 -7.78 -9.28
C SER A 19 -2.14 -7.07 -7.95
N ILE A 20 -2.75 -5.92 -7.76
CA ILE A 20 -2.61 -5.12 -6.53
C ILE A 20 -3.24 -5.85 -5.32
N LEU A 21 -4.31 -6.61 -5.50
CA LEU A 21 -4.83 -7.52 -4.48
C LEU A 21 -3.73 -8.49 -4.03
N THR A 22 -3.06 -9.15 -4.99
CA THR A 22 -1.98 -10.11 -4.73
C THR A 22 -0.80 -9.47 -4.01
N ALA A 23 -0.34 -8.29 -4.47
CA ALA A 23 0.75 -7.55 -3.83
C ALA A 23 0.39 -7.16 -2.39
N SER A 24 -0.81 -6.62 -2.17
CA SER A 24 -1.29 -6.20 -0.84
C SER A 24 -1.53 -7.38 0.10
N TYR A 25 -2.01 -8.51 -0.45
CA TYR A 25 -2.08 -9.77 0.29
C TYR A 25 -0.71 -10.20 0.79
N ASN A 26 0.31 -10.20 -0.07
CA ASN A 26 1.67 -10.58 0.27
C ASN A 26 2.34 -9.62 1.27
N ILE A 27 1.97 -8.33 1.27
CA ILE A 27 2.38 -7.38 2.32
C ILE A 27 1.78 -7.78 3.67
N ALA A 28 0.47 -8.03 3.70
CA ALA A 28 -0.25 -8.20 4.96
C ALA A 28 -0.08 -9.60 5.57
N ILE A 29 0.13 -10.63 4.77
CA ILE A 29 0.14 -12.02 5.26
C ILE A 29 1.24 -12.30 6.28
N ILE A 30 2.39 -11.61 6.17
CA ILE A 30 3.47 -11.73 7.15
C ILE A 30 3.02 -11.29 8.55
N SER A 31 2.15 -10.28 8.67
CA SER A 31 1.70 -9.75 9.95
C SER A 31 0.98 -10.79 10.80
N VAL A 32 0.25 -11.69 10.17
CA VAL A 32 -0.43 -12.81 10.85
C VAL A 32 0.58 -13.87 11.29
N ALA A 33 1.65 -14.04 10.54
CA ALA A 33 2.70 -15.01 10.83
C ALA A 33 3.75 -14.51 11.85
N LEU A 34 3.87 -13.18 12.09
CA LEU A 34 4.92 -12.61 12.95
C LEU A 34 4.94 -13.21 14.36
N ALA A 35 3.79 -13.25 15.03
CA ALA A 35 3.71 -13.77 16.39
C ALA A 35 3.96 -15.30 16.48
N PRO A 36 3.39 -16.14 15.60
CA PRO A 36 3.77 -17.53 15.48
C PRO A 36 5.25 -17.77 15.17
N ILE A 37 5.84 -17.04 14.22
CA ILE A 37 7.26 -17.13 13.86
C ILE A 37 8.13 -16.80 15.07
N LYS A 38 7.79 -15.70 15.80
CA LYS A 38 8.49 -15.29 17.02
C LYS A 38 8.60 -16.44 18.02
N SER A 39 7.49 -17.12 18.28
CA SER A 39 7.45 -18.23 19.24
C SER A 39 8.15 -19.51 18.73
N TYR A 40 8.13 -19.74 17.41
CA TYR A 40 8.67 -20.97 16.80
C TYR A 40 10.20 -20.94 16.64
N ILE A 41 10.77 -19.78 16.27
CA ILE A 41 12.22 -19.60 16.01
C ILE A 41 12.90 -18.84 17.15
N ASN A 42 12.17 -18.45 18.21
CA ASN A 42 12.67 -17.69 19.37
C ASN A 42 13.29 -16.33 18.98
N LEU A 43 12.60 -15.55 18.13
CA LEU A 43 13.08 -14.25 17.67
C LEU A 43 12.93 -13.18 18.73
N GLY A 44 13.92 -12.28 18.79
CA GLY A 44 13.86 -11.06 19.59
C GLY A 44 12.94 -9.99 18.97
N GLY A 45 12.64 -8.92 19.73
CA GLY A 45 11.80 -7.82 19.26
C GLY A 45 12.39 -7.09 18.04
N THR A 46 13.71 -6.92 18.00
CA THR A 46 14.41 -6.29 16.87
C THR A 46 14.27 -7.13 15.60
N GLU A 47 14.45 -8.46 15.70
CA GLU A 47 14.34 -9.37 14.56
C GLU A 47 12.93 -9.40 13.98
N ILE A 48 11.90 -9.35 14.84
CA ILE A 48 10.49 -9.24 14.40
C ILE A 48 10.24 -7.94 13.65
N THR A 49 10.78 -6.82 14.15
CA THR A 49 10.63 -5.52 13.49
C THR A 49 11.37 -5.48 12.15
N LEU A 50 12.57 -6.06 12.08
CA LEU A 50 13.32 -6.22 10.83
C LEU A 50 12.56 -7.09 9.83
N LEU A 51 12.00 -8.21 10.28
CA LEU A 51 11.22 -9.11 9.42
C LEU A 51 9.95 -8.42 8.88
N ALA A 52 9.26 -7.64 9.72
CA ALA A 52 8.11 -6.86 9.31
C ALA A 52 8.47 -5.79 8.26
N SER A 53 9.65 -5.16 8.38
CA SER A 53 10.11 -4.11 7.45
C SER A 53 10.79 -4.65 6.18
N ALA A 54 11.20 -5.91 6.16
CA ALA A 54 11.98 -6.51 5.05
C ALA A 54 11.28 -6.41 3.70
N ILE A 55 9.95 -6.65 3.65
CA ILE A 55 9.15 -6.54 2.44
C ILE A 55 9.12 -5.10 1.91
N LEU A 56 9.09 -4.11 2.80
CA LEU A 56 9.09 -2.71 2.43
C LEU A 56 10.45 -2.29 1.87
N LEU A 57 11.55 -2.82 2.41
CA LEU A 57 12.90 -2.60 1.87
C LEU A 57 13.01 -3.13 0.44
N GLY A 58 12.55 -4.34 0.19
CA GLY A 58 12.47 -4.89 -1.17
C GLY A 58 11.63 -4.02 -2.10
N ALA A 59 10.49 -3.50 -1.60
CA ALA A 59 9.58 -2.67 -2.38
C ALA A 59 10.18 -1.30 -2.76
N VAL A 60 11.09 -0.72 -1.96
CA VAL A 60 11.84 0.48 -2.35
C VAL A 60 12.65 0.21 -3.63
N PHE A 61 13.43 -0.86 -3.64
CA PHE A 61 14.24 -1.23 -4.81
C PHE A 61 13.35 -1.58 -6.01
N GLY A 62 12.31 -2.41 -5.79
CA GLY A 62 11.35 -2.76 -6.82
C GLY A 62 10.70 -1.54 -7.48
N ALA A 63 10.28 -0.55 -6.69
CA ALA A 63 9.65 0.67 -7.18
C ALA A 63 10.63 1.52 -8.01
N LEU A 64 11.84 1.77 -7.51
CA LEU A 64 12.84 2.58 -8.21
C LEU A 64 13.25 1.96 -9.55
N PHE A 65 13.59 0.67 -9.54
CA PHE A 65 14.02 -0.02 -10.75
C PHE A 65 12.89 -0.17 -11.76
N SER A 66 11.72 -0.62 -11.33
CA SER A 66 10.60 -0.84 -12.24
C SER A 66 10.11 0.44 -12.92
N GLY A 67 10.15 1.58 -12.23
CA GLY A 67 9.80 2.86 -12.81
C GLY A 67 10.63 3.16 -14.07
N VAL A 68 11.96 3.14 -13.92
CA VAL A 68 12.91 3.39 -15.03
C VAL A 68 12.84 2.31 -16.10
N PHE A 69 12.83 1.03 -15.68
CA PHE A 69 12.82 -0.09 -16.64
C PHE A 69 11.51 -0.18 -17.40
N SER A 70 10.37 0.09 -16.77
CA SER A 70 9.08 0.07 -17.46
C SER A 70 8.94 1.20 -18.47
N ASP A 71 9.52 2.38 -18.21
CA ASP A 71 9.55 3.48 -19.19
C ASP A 71 10.40 3.13 -20.41
N ARG A 72 11.45 2.30 -20.25
CA ARG A 72 12.33 1.89 -21.34
C ARG A 72 11.87 0.63 -22.07
N PHE A 73 11.52 -0.42 -21.35
CA PHE A 73 11.30 -1.77 -21.91
C PHE A 73 9.84 -2.15 -22.08
N GLY A 74 8.91 -1.36 -21.55
CA GLY A 74 7.48 -1.62 -21.62
C GLY A 74 6.88 -2.02 -20.26
N ARG A 75 5.55 -1.92 -20.20
CA ARG A 75 4.80 -2.15 -18.95
C ARG A 75 4.57 -3.64 -18.71
N VAL A 76 4.13 -4.37 -19.74
CA VAL A 76 3.65 -5.76 -19.62
C VAL A 76 4.76 -6.74 -19.24
N GLY A 77 5.95 -6.60 -19.85
CA GLY A 77 7.09 -7.46 -19.52
C GLY A 77 7.55 -7.35 -18.07
N ILE A 78 7.66 -6.11 -17.58
CA ILE A 78 8.06 -5.84 -16.19
C ILE A 78 6.98 -6.33 -15.21
N LEU A 79 5.68 -6.15 -15.56
CA LEU A 79 4.57 -6.69 -14.77
C LEU A 79 4.57 -8.21 -14.65
N THR A 80 5.07 -8.94 -15.65
CA THR A 80 5.11 -10.41 -15.58
C THR A 80 6.22 -10.91 -14.66
N LEU A 81 7.33 -10.18 -14.56
CA LEU A 81 8.47 -10.54 -13.74
C LEU A 81 8.14 -10.57 -12.23
N ASP A 82 7.32 -9.63 -11.75
CA ASP A 82 6.97 -9.52 -10.32
C ASP A 82 6.17 -10.72 -9.82
N LEU A 83 5.22 -11.22 -10.63
CA LEU A 83 4.41 -12.37 -10.23
C LEU A 83 5.25 -13.66 -10.11
N LEU A 84 6.29 -13.80 -10.93
CA LEU A 84 7.24 -14.90 -10.78
C LEU A 84 7.95 -14.82 -9.43
N THR A 85 8.33 -13.60 -8.97
CA THR A 85 8.93 -13.45 -7.64
C THR A 85 7.97 -13.86 -6.53
N PHE A 86 6.68 -13.52 -6.64
CA PHE A 86 5.66 -13.92 -5.66
C PHE A 86 5.43 -15.43 -5.62
N VAL A 87 5.36 -16.09 -6.77
CA VAL A 87 5.17 -17.55 -6.85
C VAL A 87 6.37 -18.27 -6.26
N VAL A 88 7.58 -17.95 -6.72
CA VAL A 88 8.81 -18.63 -6.29
C VAL A 88 9.07 -18.39 -4.80
N ALA A 89 9.06 -17.12 -4.37
CA ALA A 89 9.33 -16.80 -2.97
C ALA A 89 8.19 -17.23 -2.03
N GLY A 90 6.94 -17.23 -2.49
CA GLY A 90 5.81 -17.76 -1.73
C GLY A 90 5.93 -19.24 -1.44
N ILE A 91 6.23 -20.06 -2.46
CA ILE A 91 6.46 -21.51 -2.31
C ILE A 91 7.69 -21.77 -1.44
N ALA A 92 8.81 -21.08 -1.72
CA ALA A 92 10.04 -21.23 -0.94
C ALA A 92 9.84 -20.89 0.53
N SER A 93 8.94 -19.94 0.85
CA SER A 93 8.62 -19.56 2.24
C SER A 93 8.01 -20.71 3.07
N ALA A 94 7.46 -21.74 2.44
CA ALA A 94 6.99 -22.94 3.13
C ALA A 94 8.13 -23.85 3.62
N LEU A 95 9.32 -23.73 3.02
CA LEU A 95 10.46 -24.62 3.25
C LEU A 95 11.52 -24.01 4.19
N VAL A 96 11.37 -22.75 4.59
CA VAL A 96 12.35 -22.02 5.40
C VAL A 96 12.52 -22.63 6.80
N THR A 97 13.74 -22.58 7.30
CA THR A 97 14.12 -23.15 8.61
C THR A 97 14.66 -22.11 9.58
N ASN A 98 15.17 -20.97 9.08
CA ASN A 98 15.82 -19.96 9.90
C ASN A 98 15.41 -18.52 9.52
N PHE A 99 15.79 -17.58 10.38
CA PHE A 99 15.46 -16.16 10.24
C PHE A 99 15.98 -15.53 8.94
N ILE A 100 17.22 -15.85 8.54
CA ILE A 100 17.86 -15.23 7.37
C ILE A 100 17.14 -15.64 6.08
N GLU A 101 16.74 -16.90 5.97
CA GLU A 101 15.98 -17.39 4.81
C GLU A 101 14.65 -16.64 4.67
N ILE A 102 13.89 -16.49 5.77
CA ILE A 102 12.63 -15.75 5.75
C ILE A 102 12.88 -14.29 5.36
N LEU A 103 13.91 -13.66 5.94
CA LEU A 103 14.25 -12.26 5.68
C LEU A 103 14.54 -12.03 4.19
N ILE A 104 15.39 -12.87 3.58
CA ILE A 104 15.73 -12.77 2.15
C ILE A 104 14.47 -12.94 1.28
N LEU A 105 13.66 -13.95 1.56
CA LEU A 105 12.44 -14.19 0.79
C LEU A 105 11.44 -13.04 0.93
N ARG A 106 11.34 -12.39 2.09
CA ARG A 106 10.49 -11.19 2.26
C ARG A 106 11.01 -10.00 1.46
N ILE A 107 12.32 -9.82 1.35
CA ILE A 107 12.91 -8.79 0.46
C ILE A 107 12.58 -9.09 -1.00
N ILE A 108 12.72 -10.35 -1.44
CA ILE A 108 12.40 -10.76 -2.83
C ILE A 108 10.91 -10.51 -3.14
N VAL A 109 9.99 -10.93 -2.26
CA VAL A 109 8.56 -10.61 -2.39
C VAL A 109 8.34 -9.09 -2.44
N GLY A 110 9.08 -8.34 -1.63
CA GLY A 110 9.02 -6.89 -1.61
C GLY A 110 9.36 -6.27 -2.96
N ILE A 111 10.39 -6.76 -3.65
CA ILE A 111 10.75 -6.29 -5.00
C ILE A 111 9.54 -6.40 -5.94
N GLY A 112 8.85 -7.53 -5.94
CA GLY A 112 7.62 -7.71 -6.72
C GLY A 112 6.52 -6.73 -6.34
N VAL A 113 6.31 -6.48 -5.03
CA VAL A 113 5.35 -5.47 -4.55
C VAL A 113 5.66 -4.08 -5.10
N GLY A 114 6.92 -3.66 -5.07
CA GLY A 114 7.34 -2.37 -5.60
C GLY A 114 7.08 -2.24 -7.10
N ILE A 115 7.32 -3.31 -7.86
CA ILE A 115 7.05 -3.39 -9.30
C ILE A 115 5.55 -3.19 -9.55
N ASP A 116 4.70 -3.96 -8.88
CA ASP A 116 3.24 -3.92 -9.08
C ASP A 116 2.65 -2.52 -8.83
N TYR A 117 2.97 -1.91 -7.70
CA TYR A 117 2.44 -0.59 -7.34
C TYR A 117 2.88 0.54 -8.29
N VAL A 118 3.99 0.39 -8.96
CA VAL A 118 4.43 1.37 -9.97
C VAL A 118 3.78 1.09 -11.32
N VAL A 119 3.92 -0.14 -11.81
CA VAL A 119 3.65 -0.42 -13.21
C VAL A 119 2.17 -0.62 -13.49
N VAL A 120 1.40 -1.18 -12.55
CA VAL A 120 -0.07 -1.30 -12.69
C VAL A 120 -0.73 0.07 -12.77
N PHE A 121 -0.36 1.01 -11.90
CA PHE A 121 -0.97 2.34 -11.90
C PHE A 121 -0.61 3.14 -13.14
N THR A 122 0.65 3.08 -13.59
CA THR A 122 1.09 3.74 -14.83
C THR A 122 0.42 3.13 -16.06
N TYR A 123 0.36 1.80 -16.15
CA TYR A 123 -0.28 1.08 -17.26
C TYR A 123 -1.76 1.42 -17.39
N VAL A 124 -2.53 1.36 -16.30
CA VAL A 124 -3.97 1.66 -16.34
C VAL A 124 -4.23 3.13 -16.60
N ALA A 125 -3.37 4.03 -16.09
CA ALA A 125 -3.47 5.46 -16.38
C ALA A 125 -3.21 5.79 -17.88
N GLU A 126 -2.41 4.99 -18.58
CA GLU A 126 -2.13 5.16 -20.00
C GLU A 126 -3.24 4.61 -20.90
N ILE A 127 -3.86 3.49 -20.52
CA ILE A 127 -4.93 2.87 -21.34
C ILE A 127 -6.24 3.67 -21.27
N GLU A 128 -6.54 4.30 -20.14
CA GLU A 128 -7.76 5.11 -19.99
C GLU A 128 -7.51 6.58 -20.30
N HIS A 129 -7.90 7.01 -21.48
CA HIS A 129 -7.70 8.39 -21.95
C HIS A 129 -8.64 9.40 -21.29
N ARG A 130 -9.82 8.98 -20.80
CA ARG A 130 -10.80 9.88 -20.16
C ARG A 130 -10.44 10.08 -18.68
N SER A 131 -10.09 11.30 -18.29
CA SER A 131 -9.64 11.63 -16.92
C SER A 131 -10.63 11.19 -15.82
N VAL A 132 -11.94 11.42 -16.02
CA VAL A 132 -12.99 11.02 -15.06
C VAL A 132 -13.07 9.50 -14.86
N LYS A 133 -12.95 8.71 -15.95
CA LYS A 133 -12.95 7.25 -15.89
C LYS A 133 -11.64 6.73 -15.31
N ARG A 134 -10.51 7.35 -15.66
CA ARG A 134 -9.17 7.00 -15.18
C ARG A 134 -9.10 7.02 -13.65
N GLY A 135 -9.49 8.15 -13.03
CA GLY A 135 -9.51 8.25 -11.57
C GLY A 135 -10.35 7.16 -10.90
N LYS A 136 -11.57 6.88 -11.42
CA LYS A 136 -12.41 5.79 -10.90
C LYS A 136 -11.75 4.42 -11.01
N ARG A 137 -11.10 4.11 -12.15
CA ARG A 137 -10.41 2.83 -12.35
C ARG A 137 -9.24 2.65 -11.38
N LEU A 138 -8.43 3.70 -11.21
CA LEU A 138 -7.30 3.67 -10.28
C LEU A 138 -7.76 3.50 -8.83
N VAL A 139 -8.84 4.19 -8.42
CA VAL A 139 -9.45 3.99 -7.09
C VAL A 139 -10.02 2.57 -6.94
N THR A 140 -10.60 2.00 -8.01
CA THR A 140 -11.09 0.62 -7.98
C THR A 140 -9.94 -0.37 -7.76
N ILE A 141 -8.79 -0.16 -8.38
CA ILE A 141 -7.59 -0.97 -8.13
C ILE A 141 -7.18 -0.90 -6.66
N MET A 142 -7.16 0.31 -6.05
CA MET A 142 -6.86 0.47 -4.63
C MET A 142 -7.95 -0.10 -3.70
N PHE A 143 -9.19 -0.20 -4.13
CA PHE A 143 -10.21 -0.96 -3.40
C PHE A 143 -9.79 -2.43 -3.25
N PHE A 144 -9.29 -3.04 -4.32
CA PHE A 144 -8.81 -4.42 -4.29
C PHE A 144 -7.52 -4.60 -3.45
N ALA A 145 -6.70 -3.55 -3.29
CA ALA A 145 -5.59 -3.56 -2.32
C ALA A 145 -6.09 -3.83 -0.90
N ASN A 146 -7.09 -3.06 -0.45
CA ASN A 146 -7.67 -3.24 0.88
C ASN A 146 -8.35 -4.61 1.04
N PHE A 147 -8.97 -5.12 -0.03
CA PHE A 147 -9.57 -6.45 -0.04
C PHE A 147 -8.50 -7.54 0.07
N GLY A 148 -7.34 -7.38 -0.57
CA GLY A 148 -6.20 -8.29 -0.44
C GLY A 148 -5.67 -8.37 1.00
N ILE A 149 -5.53 -7.23 1.69
CA ILE A 149 -5.13 -7.18 3.10
C ILE A 149 -6.16 -7.91 3.99
N LEU A 150 -7.44 -7.67 3.76
CA LEU A 150 -8.52 -8.32 4.49
C LEU A 150 -8.49 -9.84 4.31
N LEU A 151 -8.30 -10.31 3.08
CA LEU A 151 -8.17 -11.75 2.79
C LEU A 151 -6.93 -12.36 3.47
N ALA A 152 -5.82 -11.63 3.57
CA ALA A 152 -4.61 -12.10 4.25
C ALA A 152 -4.90 -12.36 5.74
N TYR A 153 -5.57 -11.42 6.41
CA TYR A 153 -5.95 -11.62 7.82
C TYR A 153 -6.96 -12.76 8.00
N LEU A 154 -7.95 -12.84 7.12
CA LEU A 154 -8.98 -13.87 7.18
C LEU A 154 -8.39 -15.28 6.98
N LEU A 155 -7.70 -15.50 5.86
CA LEU A 155 -7.13 -16.81 5.55
C LEU A 155 -6.03 -17.19 6.55
N GLY A 156 -5.17 -16.24 6.91
CA GLY A 156 -4.15 -16.47 7.92
C GLY A 156 -4.73 -16.82 9.28
N GLY A 157 -5.77 -16.10 9.71
CA GLY A 157 -6.51 -16.38 10.96
C GLY A 157 -7.17 -17.75 10.96
N LEU A 158 -7.81 -18.14 9.85
CA LEU A 158 -8.43 -19.46 9.69
C LEU A 158 -7.40 -20.60 9.71
N ILE A 159 -6.25 -20.40 9.07
CA ILE A 159 -5.14 -21.39 9.11
C ILE A 159 -4.63 -21.53 10.54
N LEU A 160 -4.42 -20.42 11.28
CA LEU A 160 -4.00 -20.50 12.68
C LEU A 160 -5.05 -21.17 13.58
N LEU A 161 -6.33 -20.97 13.29
CA LEU A 161 -7.41 -21.62 14.03
C LEU A 161 -7.38 -23.14 13.85
N ARG A 162 -7.01 -23.63 12.66
CA ARG A 162 -6.99 -25.06 12.32
C ARG A 162 -5.67 -25.74 12.65
N LEU A 163 -4.55 -25.11 12.34
CA LEU A 163 -3.20 -25.69 12.43
C LEU A 163 -2.39 -25.16 13.62
N GLY A 164 -2.92 -24.20 14.37
CA GLY A 164 -2.20 -23.54 15.45
C GLY A 164 -0.96 -22.76 14.95
N PRO A 165 0.00 -22.46 15.84
CA PRO A 165 1.20 -21.69 15.49
C PRO A 165 2.06 -22.30 14.40
N SER A 166 2.10 -23.65 14.26
CA SER A 166 2.86 -24.36 13.23
C SER A 166 2.38 -24.05 11.79
N GLY A 167 1.15 -23.54 11.64
CA GLY A 167 0.56 -23.16 10.36
C GLY A 167 1.22 -21.97 9.65
N TRP A 168 2.16 -21.25 10.29
CA TRP A 168 2.76 -20.04 9.73
C TRP A 168 3.44 -20.24 8.35
N ARG A 169 4.00 -21.43 8.09
CA ARG A 169 4.58 -21.77 6.79
C ARG A 169 3.53 -21.82 5.69
N PHE A 170 2.40 -22.45 5.97
CA PHE A 170 1.27 -22.49 5.03
C PHE A 170 0.69 -21.10 4.80
N ILE A 171 0.61 -20.27 5.86
CA ILE A 171 0.16 -18.88 5.74
C ILE A 171 1.01 -18.14 4.71
N LEU A 172 2.34 -18.20 4.79
CA LEU A 172 3.23 -17.53 3.86
C LEU A 172 3.12 -18.08 2.42
N ALA A 173 2.89 -19.38 2.27
CA ALA A 173 2.75 -20.02 0.96
C ALA A 173 1.46 -19.65 0.23
N THR A 174 0.37 -19.26 0.95
CA THR A 174 -0.89 -18.87 0.31
C THR A 174 -0.77 -17.69 -0.63
N GLY A 175 0.24 -16.84 -0.46
CA GLY A 175 0.54 -15.73 -1.39
C GLY A 175 0.80 -16.19 -2.83
N ALA A 176 1.39 -17.38 -3.01
CA ALA A 176 1.64 -17.95 -4.34
C ALA A 176 0.33 -18.28 -5.09
N LEU A 177 -0.73 -18.67 -4.39
CA LEU A 177 -2.02 -19.02 -5.00
C LEU A 177 -2.63 -17.85 -5.79
N PHE A 178 -2.73 -16.67 -5.15
CA PHE A 178 -3.24 -15.47 -5.80
C PHE A 178 -2.32 -15.00 -6.93
N SER A 179 -1.01 -15.21 -6.78
CA SER A 179 -0.02 -14.83 -7.78
C SER A 179 -0.15 -15.67 -9.06
N ILE A 180 -0.43 -16.96 -8.95
CA ILE A 180 -0.68 -17.84 -10.11
C ILE A 180 -1.92 -17.37 -10.88
N VAL A 181 -3.02 -17.07 -10.18
CA VAL A 181 -4.25 -16.57 -10.82
C VAL A 181 -3.97 -15.24 -11.53
N SER A 182 -3.27 -14.32 -10.88
CA SER A 182 -2.89 -13.03 -11.48
C SER A 182 -1.99 -13.20 -12.70
N LEU A 183 -1.03 -14.14 -12.66
CA LEU A 183 -0.13 -14.45 -13.78
C LEU A 183 -0.92 -14.95 -14.99
N LEU A 184 -1.85 -15.87 -14.81
CA LEU A 184 -2.69 -16.37 -15.90
C LEU A 184 -3.51 -15.25 -16.57
N MET A 185 -4.07 -14.34 -15.76
CA MET A 185 -4.80 -13.18 -16.30
C MET A 185 -3.90 -12.23 -17.10
N ARG A 186 -2.61 -12.09 -16.74
CA ARG A 186 -1.66 -11.19 -17.43
C ARG A 186 -1.24 -11.67 -18.81
N LEU A 187 -1.31 -12.96 -19.10
CA LEU A 187 -0.92 -13.50 -20.41
C LEU A 187 -1.71 -12.89 -21.58
N GLU A 188 -2.88 -12.34 -21.33
CA GLU A 188 -3.74 -11.70 -22.34
C GLU A 188 -3.53 -10.17 -22.45
N LEU A 189 -2.66 -9.56 -21.60
CA LEU A 189 -2.41 -8.12 -21.64
C LEU A 189 -1.61 -7.71 -22.88
N LYS A 190 -2.00 -6.58 -23.45
CA LYS A 190 -1.28 -5.92 -24.56
C LYS A 190 -0.55 -4.70 -24.05
N GLU A 191 0.61 -4.40 -24.66
CA GLU A 191 1.41 -3.23 -24.30
C GLU A 191 0.68 -1.91 -24.61
N SER A 192 0.95 -0.89 -23.80
CA SER A 192 0.37 0.45 -23.93
C SER A 192 0.79 1.11 -25.27
N ASP A 193 -0.20 1.59 -26.02
CA ASP A 193 0.09 2.30 -27.28
C ASP A 193 0.68 3.69 -27.00
N LEU A 194 0.30 4.36 -25.91
CA LEU A 194 0.91 5.62 -25.49
C LEU A 194 2.39 5.45 -25.12
N TRP A 195 2.75 4.35 -24.46
CA TRP A 195 4.14 4.04 -24.20
C TRP A 195 4.96 3.85 -25.49
N LYS A 196 4.42 3.15 -26.48
CA LYS A 196 5.09 2.95 -27.77
C LYS A 196 5.40 4.26 -28.49
N LEU A 197 4.49 5.25 -28.39
CA LEU A 197 4.66 6.57 -28.99
C LEU A 197 5.61 7.47 -28.23
N GLY A 198 5.63 7.40 -26.88
CA GLY A 198 6.43 8.25 -26.02
C GLY A 198 7.79 7.68 -25.59
N ARG A 199 8.23 6.56 -26.17
CA ARG A 199 9.43 5.84 -25.77
C ARG A 199 10.70 6.67 -25.89
N LEU A 200 11.42 6.85 -24.77
CA LEU A 200 12.76 7.45 -24.72
C LEU A 200 13.85 6.40 -24.91
N GLY A 201 14.95 6.78 -25.58
CA GLY A 201 16.03 5.85 -25.96
C GLY A 201 16.87 5.37 -24.78
N ALA A 202 17.44 6.29 -24.00
CA ALA A 202 18.42 6.01 -22.96
C ALA A 202 17.86 6.20 -21.55
N ILE A 203 18.21 5.30 -20.61
CA ILE A 203 17.86 5.42 -19.18
C ILE A 203 18.30 6.77 -18.61
N ARG A 204 19.50 7.25 -18.99
CA ARG A 204 20.04 8.54 -18.56
C ARG A 204 19.11 9.72 -18.91
N GLU A 205 18.51 9.69 -20.10
CA GLU A 205 17.57 10.72 -20.57
C GLU A 205 16.26 10.70 -19.76
N ILE A 206 15.72 9.49 -19.49
CA ILE A 206 14.53 9.31 -18.68
C ILE A 206 14.75 9.90 -17.27
N VAL A 207 15.87 9.53 -16.62
CA VAL A 207 16.20 10.01 -15.27
C VAL A 207 16.44 11.52 -15.29
N ALA A 208 17.22 12.04 -16.24
CA ALA A 208 17.49 13.48 -16.36
C ALA A 208 16.21 14.30 -16.55
N LYS A 209 15.27 13.82 -17.42
CA LYS A 209 13.97 14.47 -17.65
C LYS A 209 13.09 14.43 -16.40
N THR A 210 13.11 13.32 -15.66
CA THR A 210 12.32 13.17 -14.42
C THR A 210 12.81 14.14 -13.34
N ILE A 211 14.13 14.27 -13.14
CA ILE A 211 14.73 15.12 -12.09
C ILE A 211 14.81 16.60 -12.55
N HIS A 212 14.38 16.92 -13.77
CA HIS A 212 14.39 18.28 -14.26
C HIS A 212 13.63 19.25 -13.32
N LYS A 213 14.13 20.51 -13.19
CA LYS A 213 13.61 21.51 -12.24
C LYS A 213 12.07 21.64 -12.27
N ARG A 214 11.47 21.59 -13.46
CA ARG A 214 10.02 21.66 -13.65
C ARG A 214 9.24 20.56 -12.93
N ASN A 215 9.78 19.35 -12.83
CA ASN A 215 9.10 18.18 -12.25
C ASN A 215 9.41 17.99 -10.76
N ARG A 216 10.42 18.68 -10.19
CA ARG A 216 10.83 18.51 -8.78
C ARG A 216 9.73 18.92 -7.79
N GLY A 217 9.00 19.98 -8.10
CA GLY A 217 7.88 20.44 -7.28
C GLY A 217 6.78 19.37 -7.18
N ASP A 218 6.42 18.78 -8.31
CA ASP A 218 5.42 17.70 -8.36
C ASP A 218 5.92 16.42 -7.66
N MET A 219 7.21 16.07 -7.83
CA MET A 219 7.79 14.94 -7.11
C MET A 219 7.67 15.10 -5.60
N PHE A 220 8.05 16.26 -5.06
CA PHE A 220 7.95 16.56 -3.64
C PHE A 220 6.49 16.54 -3.15
N ARG A 221 5.61 17.18 -3.91
CA ARG A 221 4.18 17.27 -3.63
C ARG A 221 3.48 15.92 -3.53
N PHE A 222 3.84 14.95 -4.36
CA PHE A 222 3.22 13.62 -4.35
C PHE A 222 3.91 12.67 -3.39
N SER A 223 5.24 12.76 -3.26
CA SER A 223 6.01 11.81 -2.43
C SER A 223 5.83 12.05 -0.94
N VAL A 224 5.76 13.32 -0.49
CA VAL A 224 5.70 13.63 0.96
C VAL A 224 4.38 13.18 1.61
N PRO A 225 3.18 13.45 1.04
CA PRO A 225 1.96 12.92 1.63
C PRO A 225 1.92 11.39 1.65
N TRP A 226 2.43 10.74 0.59
CA TRP A 226 2.51 9.28 0.54
C TRP A 226 3.48 8.73 1.59
N PHE A 227 4.65 9.35 1.77
CA PHE A 227 5.59 9.01 2.84
C PHE A 227 4.94 9.10 4.22
N LEU A 228 4.28 10.23 4.54
CA LEU A 228 3.64 10.45 5.84
C LEU A 228 2.46 9.50 6.08
N TYR A 229 1.67 9.20 5.05
CA TYR A 229 0.59 8.24 5.15
C TYR A 229 1.11 6.82 5.43
N GLN A 230 2.14 6.40 4.70
CA GLN A 230 2.72 5.08 4.81
C GLN A 230 3.38 4.80 6.17
N ILE A 231 3.89 5.84 6.85
CA ILE A 231 4.35 5.70 8.25
C ILE A 231 3.24 5.11 9.11
N SER A 232 2.04 5.66 9.05
CA SER A 232 0.93 5.18 9.88
C SER A 232 0.28 3.91 9.33
N ASP A 233 0.13 3.79 8.02
CA ASP A 233 -0.63 2.69 7.41
C ASP A 233 0.11 1.36 7.46
N GLN A 234 1.40 1.34 7.09
CA GLN A 234 2.20 0.12 7.11
C GLN A 234 2.43 -0.38 8.53
N SER A 235 2.69 0.54 9.48
CA SER A 235 2.84 0.16 10.90
C SER A 235 1.59 -0.51 11.43
N LEU A 236 0.43 0.10 11.23
CA LEU A 236 -0.84 -0.49 11.67
C LEU A 236 -1.13 -1.79 10.93
N THR A 237 -0.97 -1.84 9.61
CA THR A 237 -1.24 -3.05 8.83
C THR A 237 -0.34 -4.21 9.24
N LEU A 238 0.94 -3.97 9.51
CA LEU A 238 1.87 -5.05 9.86
C LEU A 238 1.76 -5.49 11.32
N PHE A 239 1.40 -4.60 12.25
CA PHE A 239 1.28 -4.95 13.65
C PHE A 239 -0.17 -5.15 14.14
N LEU A 240 -1.19 -4.88 13.31
CA LEU A 240 -2.59 -4.94 13.72
C LEU A 240 -3.00 -6.26 14.38
N PRO A 241 -2.68 -7.45 13.82
CA PRO A 241 -2.98 -8.72 14.50
C PRO A 241 -2.33 -8.81 15.88
N VAL A 242 -1.07 -8.38 16.01
CA VAL A 242 -0.30 -8.42 17.26
C VAL A 242 -0.89 -7.45 18.29
N ILE A 243 -1.26 -6.23 17.87
CA ILE A 243 -1.89 -5.21 18.73
C ILE A 243 -3.20 -5.74 19.31
N LEU A 244 -3.97 -6.52 18.54
CA LEU A 244 -5.29 -6.99 18.94
C LEU A 244 -5.29 -8.28 19.79
N ILE A 245 -4.17 -9.01 19.86
CA ILE A 245 -4.08 -10.25 20.68
C ILE A 245 -4.57 -10.02 22.12
N PRO A 246 -4.15 -8.99 22.86
CA PRO A 246 -4.56 -8.80 24.25
C PRO A 246 -6.05 -8.49 24.41
N TYR A 247 -6.71 -7.99 23.37
CA TYR A 247 -8.08 -7.49 23.44
C TYR A 247 -9.12 -8.45 22.86
N ILE A 248 -8.69 -9.36 21.95
CA ILE A 248 -9.60 -10.26 21.23
C ILE A 248 -9.13 -11.71 21.39
N GLY A 249 -9.65 -12.38 22.40
CA GLY A 249 -9.50 -13.82 22.62
C GLY A 249 -8.10 -14.28 23.05
N ALA A 250 -7.15 -13.36 23.33
CA ALA A 250 -5.79 -13.64 23.81
C ALA A 250 -5.05 -14.75 23.04
N SER A 251 -5.32 -14.87 21.73
CA SER A 251 -4.76 -15.92 20.85
C SER A 251 -4.28 -15.34 19.52
N PHE A 252 -3.38 -16.03 18.83
CA PHE A 252 -2.87 -15.59 17.52
C PHE A 252 -3.99 -15.53 16.46
N SER A 253 -4.88 -16.51 16.46
CA SER A 253 -6.06 -16.52 15.59
C SER A 253 -7.06 -15.40 15.95
N GLY A 254 -7.27 -15.16 17.24
CA GLY A 254 -8.10 -14.06 17.73
C GLY A 254 -7.60 -12.68 17.28
N GLY A 255 -6.29 -12.43 17.39
CA GLY A 255 -5.66 -11.21 16.90
C GLY A 255 -5.82 -11.03 15.38
N ALA A 256 -5.62 -12.09 14.60
CA ALA A 256 -5.79 -12.07 13.14
C ALA A 256 -7.26 -11.84 12.72
N LEU A 257 -8.19 -12.55 13.31
CA LEU A 257 -9.64 -12.37 13.03
C LEU A 257 -10.15 -11.01 13.52
N GLY A 258 -9.61 -10.50 14.62
CA GLY A 258 -9.85 -9.14 15.09
C GLY A 258 -9.38 -8.09 14.08
N ALA A 259 -8.25 -8.32 13.43
CA ALA A 259 -7.75 -7.46 12.36
C ALA A 259 -8.68 -7.47 11.14
N VAL A 260 -9.38 -8.58 10.85
CA VAL A 260 -10.46 -8.61 9.84
C VAL A 260 -11.55 -7.61 10.18
N LEU A 261 -12.04 -7.61 11.43
CA LEU A 261 -13.10 -6.70 11.86
C LEU A 261 -12.70 -5.23 11.68
N VAL A 262 -11.45 -4.88 12.02
CA VAL A 262 -10.91 -3.53 11.82
C VAL A 262 -10.79 -3.18 10.33
N LYS A 263 -10.25 -4.09 9.50
CA LYS A 263 -10.09 -3.84 8.05
C LYS A 263 -11.39 -3.84 7.27
N LEU A 264 -12.46 -4.44 7.77
CA LEU A 264 -13.79 -4.35 7.14
C LEU A 264 -14.25 -2.89 6.96
N PHE A 265 -13.86 -1.98 7.83
CA PHE A 265 -14.17 -0.54 7.70
C PHE A 265 -13.59 0.09 6.43
N THR A 266 -12.53 -0.47 5.85
CA THR A 266 -11.94 0.05 4.61
C THR A 266 -12.80 -0.24 3.36
N ILE A 267 -13.66 -1.24 3.40
CA ILE A 267 -14.49 -1.64 2.26
C ILE A 267 -15.53 -0.57 1.92
N PRO A 268 -16.43 -0.15 2.85
CA PRO A 268 -17.38 0.93 2.58
C PRO A 268 -16.67 2.27 2.30
N ALA A 269 -15.55 2.57 2.97
CA ALA A 269 -14.76 3.77 2.72
C ALA A 269 -14.23 3.81 1.27
N SER A 270 -13.65 2.71 0.79
CA SER A 270 -13.12 2.63 -0.57
C SER A 270 -14.22 2.73 -1.62
N PHE A 271 -15.38 2.10 -1.37
CA PHE A 271 -16.54 2.25 -2.25
C PHE A 271 -17.04 3.70 -2.30
N LEU A 272 -17.10 4.35 -1.14
CA LEU A 272 -17.48 5.76 -1.04
C LEU A 272 -16.49 6.65 -1.79
N THR A 273 -15.19 6.36 -1.76
CA THR A 273 -14.18 7.10 -2.52
C THR A 273 -14.42 7.02 -4.02
N ILE A 274 -14.78 5.84 -4.56
CA ILE A 274 -15.09 5.67 -6.00
C ILE A 274 -16.23 6.63 -6.43
N ILE A 275 -17.21 6.87 -5.55
CA ILE A 275 -18.33 7.77 -5.80
C ILE A 275 -17.90 9.24 -5.65
N LEU A 276 -17.17 9.56 -4.60
CA LEU A 276 -16.90 10.93 -4.16
C LEU A 276 -15.70 11.58 -4.85
N ILE A 277 -14.71 10.81 -5.33
CA ILE A 277 -13.43 11.36 -5.83
C ILE A 277 -13.60 12.41 -6.94
N ASN A 278 -14.62 12.25 -7.78
CA ASN A 278 -14.93 13.20 -8.86
C ASN A 278 -15.97 14.25 -8.48
N ARG A 279 -16.65 14.12 -7.32
CA ARG A 279 -17.66 15.07 -6.85
C ARG A 279 -17.07 16.08 -5.87
N ILE A 280 -16.30 15.61 -4.91
CA ILE A 280 -15.74 16.41 -3.81
C ILE A 280 -14.28 16.80 -4.11
N GLY A 281 -13.60 16.00 -4.94
CA GLY A 281 -12.22 16.23 -5.32
C GLY A 281 -11.21 15.51 -4.43
N ARG A 282 -10.02 15.26 -5.03
CA ARG A 282 -8.94 14.50 -4.39
C ARG A 282 -8.38 15.18 -3.16
N ASN A 283 -8.21 16.50 -3.26
CA ASN A 283 -7.57 17.31 -2.23
C ASN A 283 -8.37 17.33 -0.93
N PHE A 284 -9.69 17.53 -1.02
CA PHE A 284 -10.55 17.52 0.16
C PHE A 284 -10.55 16.16 0.85
N LEU A 285 -10.70 15.07 0.08
CA LEU A 285 -10.69 13.72 0.64
C LEU A 285 -9.35 13.41 1.34
N GLN A 286 -8.23 13.86 0.77
CA GLN A 286 -6.90 13.68 1.35
C GLN A 286 -6.77 14.40 2.69
N VAL A 287 -7.07 15.69 2.73
CA VAL A 287 -6.99 16.53 3.93
C VAL A 287 -7.88 16.01 5.04
N PHE A 288 -9.15 15.74 4.71
CA PHE A 288 -10.14 15.24 5.66
C PHE A 288 -9.78 13.85 6.19
N GLY A 289 -9.30 12.97 5.32
CA GLY A 289 -8.85 11.63 5.69
C GLY A 289 -7.65 11.64 6.65
N PHE A 290 -6.64 12.46 6.37
CA PHE A 290 -5.48 12.62 7.26
C PHE A 290 -5.88 13.15 8.65
N LEU A 291 -6.71 14.19 8.69
CA LEU A 291 -7.14 14.83 9.94
C LEU A 291 -7.87 13.84 10.85
N LEU A 292 -8.92 13.20 10.33
CA LEU A 292 -9.74 12.32 11.15
C LEU A 292 -9.01 11.03 11.53
N ARG A 293 -8.16 10.48 10.65
CA ARG A 293 -7.28 9.37 10.98
C ARG A 293 -6.34 9.75 12.14
N GLY A 294 -5.72 10.93 12.07
CA GLY A 294 -4.82 11.43 13.11
C GLY A 294 -5.52 11.60 14.46
N ILE A 295 -6.71 12.21 14.46
CA ILE A 295 -7.51 12.40 15.69
C ILE A 295 -7.85 11.04 16.33
N LEU A 296 -8.36 10.08 15.57
CA LEU A 296 -8.75 8.77 16.10
C LEU A 296 -7.56 7.99 16.68
N LEU A 297 -6.40 8.02 16.00
CA LEU A 297 -5.20 7.37 16.49
C LEU A 297 -4.65 8.07 17.73
N GLY A 298 -4.69 9.40 17.78
CA GLY A 298 -4.25 10.18 18.93
C GLY A 298 -5.13 9.93 20.16
N LEU A 299 -6.44 9.97 20.00
CA LEU A 299 -7.39 9.70 21.09
C LEU A 299 -7.21 8.27 21.65
N LEU A 300 -7.15 7.26 20.75
CA LEU A 300 -6.90 5.89 21.19
C LEU A 300 -5.54 5.75 21.87
N GLY A 301 -4.51 6.40 21.31
CA GLY A 301 -3.16 6.41 21.89
C GLY A 301 -3.13 6.97 23.31
N ILE A 302 -3.78 8.12 23.54
CA ILE A 302 -3.88 8.75 24.87
C ILE A 302 -4.64 7.83 25.85
N VAL A 303 -5.78 7.28 25.44
CA VAL A 303 -6.60 6.41 26.29
C VAL A 303 -5.81 5.17 26.75
N LEU A 304 -5.08 4.52 25.82
CA LEU A 304 -4.26 3.36 26.15
C LEU A 304 -3.02 3.74 26.99
N TYR A 305 -2.43 4.90 26.73
CA TYR A 305 -1.28 5.39 27.50
C TYR A 305 -1.66 5.71 28.94
N MET A 306 -2.84 6.28 29.18
CA MET A 306 -3.38 6.55 30.52
C MET A 306 -3.81 5.28 31.27
N GLY A 307 -3.74 4.11 30.66
CA GLY A 307 -4.15 2.84 31.25
C GLY A 307 -5.67 2.72 31.46
N LEU A 308 -6.46 3.52 30.76
CA LEU A 308 -7.93 3.47 30.89
C LEU A 308 -8.46 2.18 30.27
N HIS A 309 -9.27 1.47 31.03
CA HIS A 309 -9.97 0.28 30.55
C HIS A 309 -11.09 0.67 29.60
N ILE A 310 -10.94 0.31 28.34
CA ILE A 310 -11.97 0.47 27.31
C ILE A 310 -12.36 -0.90 26.74
N ALA A 311 -13.62 -1.02 26.36
CA ALA A 311 -14.14 -2.25 25.80
C ALA A 311 -13.47 -2.55 24.44
N ALA A 312 -13.24 -3.84 24.16
CA ALA A 312 -12.60 -4.28 22.90
C ALA A 312 -13.30 -3.74 21.64
N PHE A 313 -14.63 -3.63 21.67
CA PHE A 313 -15.38 -3.07 20.54
C PHE A 313 -15.04 -1.59 20.27
N ALA A 314 -14.72 -0.80 21.30
CA ALA A 314 -14.33 0.59 21.15
C ALA A 314 -12.92 0.70 20.51
N ILE A 315 -11.98 -0.18 20.91
CA ILE A 315 -10.65 -0.27 20.26
C ILE A 315 -10.81 -0.62 18.78
N VAL A 316 -11.60 -1.65 18.45
CA VAL A 316 -11.92 -2.05 17.09
C VAL A 316 -12.58 -0.92 16.31
N GLY A 317 -13.53 -0.20 16.93
CA GLY A 317 -14.23 0.93 16.32
C GLY A 317 -13.30 2.12 16.02
N MET A 318 -12.42 2.49 16.94
CA MET A 318 -11.47 3.60 16.75
C MET A 318 -10.38 3.24 15.73
N LEU A 319 -9.81 2.04 15.78
CA LEU A 319 -8.87 1.55 14.76
C LEU A 319 -9.56 1.41 13.41
N GLY A 320 -10.76 0.82 13.36
CA GLY A 320 -11.57 0.69 12.15
C GLY A 320 -11.90 2.06 11.53
N GLY A 321 -12.31 3.03 12.36
CA GLY A 321 -12.53 4.41 11.95
C GLY A 321 -11.27 5.07 11.37
N SER A 322 -10.10 4.83 11.99
CA SER A 322 -8.83 5.34 11.46
C SER A 322 -8.51 4.76 10.07
N PHE A 323 -8.75 3.47 9.87
CA PHE A 323 -8.61 2.84 8.56
C PHE A 323 -9.68 3.29 7.57
N PHE A 324 -10.91 3.54 8.04
CA PHE A 324 -11.98 4.10 7.21
C PHE A 324 -11.57 5.45 6.61
N PHE A 325 -11.15 6.40 7.44
CA PHE A 325 -10.75 7.73 6.96
C PHE A 325 -9.45 7.69 6.16
N GLY A 326 -8.51 6.82 6.50
CA GLY A 326 -7.35 6.53 5.66
C GLY A 326 -7.75 6.06 4.28
N ALA A 327 -8.62 5.07 4.20
CA ALA A 327 -9.10 4.48 2.95
C ALA A 327 -10.02 5.41 2.14
N LEU A 328 -10.74 6.33 2.80
CA LEU A 328 -11.58 7.33 2.15
C LEU A 328 -10.77 8.38 1.38
N GLY A 329 -9.62 8.75 1.91
CA GLY A 329 -8.81 9.86 1.39
C GLY A 329 -7.38 9.43 1.02
N PRO A 330 -6.39 9.61 1.93
CA PRO A 330 -4.97 9.57 1.59
C PRO A 330 -4.51 8.26 0.95
N ASP A 331 -5.03 7.10 1.33
CA ASP A 331 -4.70 5.80 0.74
C ASP A 331 -4.84 5.77 -0.80
N LYS A 332 -5.84 6.46 -1.34
CA LYS A 332 -6.10 6.50 -2.78
C LYS A 332 -5.48 7.71 -3.45
N THR A 333 -5.70 8.89 -2.87
CA THR A 333 -5.35 10.16 -3.52
C THR A 333 -3.85 10.32 -3.69
N THR A 334 -3.04 9.87 -2.75
CA THR A 334 -1.58 9.98 -2.80
C THR A 334 -0.94 9.03 -3.81
N VAL A 335 -1.49 7.82 -4.00
CA VAL A 335 -0.97 6.83 -4.97
C VAL A 335 -1.35 7.16 -6.40
N ILE A 336 -2.60 7.63 -6.63
CA ILE A 336 -3.08 7.85 -7.99
C ILE A 336 -2.63 9.19 -8.59
N SER A 337 -2.38 10.19 -7.75
CA SER A 337 -1.99 11.53 -8.21
C SER A 337 -0.72 11.54 -9.08
N PRO A 338 0.38 10.85 -8.73
CA PRO A 338 1.56 10.77 -9.60
C PRO A 338 1.25 10.13 -10.95
N ALA A 339 0.51 8.98 -10.97
CA ALA A 339 0.16 8.28 -12.19
C ALA A 339 -0.69 9.12 -13.16
N GLU A 340 -1.47 10.06 -12.64
CA GLU A 340 -2.30 10.96 -13.44
C GLU A 340 -1.56 12.22 -13.91
N SER A 341 -0.57 12.68 -13.18
CA SER A 341 0.05 14.01 -13.37
C SER A 341 1.34 13.97 -14.19
N TYR A 342 2.14 12.90 -14.11
CA TYR A 342 3.39 12.82 -14.87
C TYR A 342 3.16 12.60 -16.37
N PRO A 343 3.99 13.23 -17.24
CA PRO A 343 4.03 12.92 -18.69
C PRO A 343 4.29 11.43 -18.93
N THR A 344 3.75 10.89 -20.03
CA THR A 344 3.83 9.45 -20.34
C THR A 344 5.26 8.92 -20.39
N GLU A 345 6.20 9.73 -20.90
CA GLU A 345 7.62 9.33 -21.09
C GLU A 345 8.38 9.09 -19.77
N ILE A 346 7.93 9.72 -18.69
CA ILE A 346 8.58 9.65 -17.37
C ILE A 346 7.61 9.20 -16.27
N ARG A 347 6.40 8.80 -16.64
CA ARG A 347 5.32 8.47 -15.69
C ARG A 347 5.72 7.30 -14.78
N GLY A 348 6.31 6.25 -15.34
CA GLY A 348 6.79 5.11 -14.57
C GLY A 348 7.87 5.51 -13.58
N THR A 349 8.86 6.29 -14.03
CA THR A 349 9.96 6.75 -13.16
C THR A 349 9.45 7.69 -12.07
N GLY A 350 8.56 8.63 -12.40
CA GLY A 350 7.93 9.55 -11.43
C GLY A 350 7.08 8.80 -10.38
N GLN A 351 6.26 7.85 -10.84
CA GLN A 351 5.49 6.97 -9.95
C GLN A 351 6.42 6.13 -9.07
N GLY A 352 7.50 5.58 -9.66
CA GLY A 352 8.47 4.76 -8.95
C GLY A 352 9.19 5.51 -7.82
N ILE A 353 9.57 6.76 -8.07
CA ILE A 353 10.16 7.62 -7.04
C ILE A 353 9.13 7.89 -5.92
N SER A 354 7.91 8.29 -6.26
CA SER A 354 6.88 8.55 -5.26
C SER A 354 6.55 7.31 -4.42
N GLU A 355 6.48 6.14 -5.06
CA GLU A 355 6.22 4.87 -4.38
C GLU A 355 7.39 4.48 -3.48
N ALA A 356 8.64 4.64 -3.93
CA ALA A 356 9.82 4.36 -3.12
C ALA A 356 9.86 5.23 -1.85
N PHE A 357 9.55 6.53 -1.97
CA PHE A 357 9.41 7.40 -0.80
C PHE A 357 8.34 6.91 0.16
N GLY A 358 7.19 6.47 -0.34
CA GLY A 358 6.16 5.85 0.49
C GLY A 358 6.66 4.61 1.23
N ARG A 359 7.39 3.72 0.54
CA ARG A 359 7.96 2.51 1.18
C ARG A 359 9.02 2.84 2.23
N ILE A 360 9.84 3.87 2.00
CA ILE A 360 10.75 4.39 3.03
C ILE A 360 9.95 4.92 4.23
N GLY A 361 8.85 5.65 3.98
CA GLY A 361 7.92 6.04 5.04
C GLY A 361 7.40 4.85 5.84
N GLY A 362 6.98 3.79 5.16
CA GLY A 362 6.55 2.55 5.79
C GLY A 362 7.63 1.91 6.67
N ILE A 363 8.90 1.88 6.20
CA ILE A 363 10.04 1.39 7.01
C ILE A 363 10.22 2.25 8.26
N VAL A 364 10.26 3.57 8.11
CA VAL A 364 10.37 4.52 9.24
C VAL A 364 9.22 4.31 10.22
N GLY A 365 8.02 4.10 9.72
CA GLY A 365 6.83 3.84 10.53
C GLY A 365 6.94 2.54 11.33
N VAL A 366 7.27 1.44 10.67
CA VAL A 366 7.39 0.12 11.31
C VAL A 366 8.49 0.11 12.36
N LEU A 367 9.66 0.68 12.06
CA LEU A 367 10.77 0.80 13.01
C LEU A 367 10.40 1.75 14.17
N GLY A 368 9.85 2.92 13.84
CA GLY A 368 9.43 3.90 14.84
C GLY A 368 8.34 3.36 15.77
N PHE A 369 7.29 2.74 15.20
CA PHE A 369 6.25 2.11 16.01
C PHE A 369 6.82 1.00 16.92
N GLY A 370 7.75 0.18 16.40
CA GLY A 370 8.44 -0.84 17.18
C GLY A 370 9.16 -0.23 18.40
N VAL A 371 9.90 0.86 18.21
CA VAL A 371 10.63 1.54 19.29
C VAL A 371 9.66 2.21 20.28
N PHE A 372 8.70 3.00 19.79
CA PHE A 372 7.77 3.73 20.66
C PHE A 372 6.81 2.80 21.41
N SER A 373 6.46 1.64 20.84
CA SER A 373 5.63 0.64 21.50
C SER A 373 6.35 -0.10 22.65
N LEU A 374 7.67 0.04 22.81
CA LEU A 374 8.39 -0.43 24.00
C LEU A 374 7.94 0.31 25.27
N VAL A 375 7.54 1.58 25.15
CA VAL A 375 6.96 2.35 26.25
C VAL A 375 5.49 1.98 26.50
N GLY A 376 4.81 1.50 25.46
CA GLY A 376 3.42 1.06 25.49
C GLY A 376 2.75 1.27 24.13
N ALA A 377 1.77 0.43 23.78
CA ALA A 377 1.04 0.50 22.51
C ALA A 377 0.41 1.89 22.29
N GLY A 378 -0.07 2.54 23.35
CA GLY A 378 -0.62 3.90 23.28
C GLY A 378 0.39 4.93 22.76
N PHE A 379 1.65 4.85 23.21
CA PHE A 379 2.70 5.77 22.75
C PHE A 379 3.06 5.55 21.28
N GLY A 380 3.07 4.29 20.83
CA GLY A 380 3.19 3.97 19.40
C GLY A 380 2.07 4.57 18.55
N LEU A 381 0.81 4.50 19.01
CA LEU A 381 -0.33 5.09 18.29
C LEU A 381 -0.28 6.63 18.28
N MET A 382 0.18 7.28 19.34
CA MET A 382 0.40 8.73 19.33
C MET A 382 1.46 9.15 18.32
N PHE A 383 2.56 8.40 18.19
CA PHE A 383 3.55 8.62 17.14
C PHE A 383 2.90 8.57 15.73
N LEU A 384 2.07 7.57 15.45
CA LEU A 384 1.37 7.49 14.17
C LEU A 384 0.35 8.61 13.97
N SER A 385 -0.30 9.09 15.03
CA SER A 385 -1.18 10.25 14.99
C SER A 385 -0.44 11.51 14.55
N VAL A 386 0.73 11.78 15.12
CA VAL A 386 1.57 12.93 14.76
C VAL A 386 1.89 12.91 13.27
N THR A 387 2.25 11.76 12.70
CA THR A 387 2.55 11.67 11.26
C THR A 387 1.33 11.94 10.37
N CYS A 388 0.14 11.54 10.81
CA CYS A 388 -1.11 11.88 10.11
C CYS A 388 -1.41 13.39 10.18
N ILE A 389 -1.21 14.03 11.34
CA ILE A 389 -1.39 15.48 11.48
C ILE A 389 -0.37 16.25 10.63
N LEU A 390 0.87 15.82 10.56
CA LEU A 390 1.87 16.38 9.63
C LEU A 390 1.42 16.22 8.17
N GLY A 391 0.84 15.08 7.79
CA GLY A 391 0.25 14.85 6.47
C GLY A 391 -0.92 15.78 6.16
N PHE A 392 -1.77 16.03 7.15
CA PHE A 392 -2.85 17.03 7.07
C PHE A 392 -2.28 18.43 6.82
N ILE A 393 -1.36 18.90 7.66
CA ILE A 393 -0.75 20.24 7.56
C ILE A 393 -0.08 20.41 6.20
N PHE A 394 0.74 19.45 5.78
CA PHE A 394 1.40 19.48 4.48
C PHE A 394 0.39 19.56 3.34
N SER A 395 -0.66 18.73 3.38
CA SER A 395 -1.68 18.72 2.32
C SER A 395 -2.41 20.06 2.22
N VAL A 396 -2.74 20.69 3.34
CA VAL A 396 -3.40 22.02 3.37
C VAL A 396 -2.50 23.09 2.76
N ILE A 397 -1.23 23.18 3.18
CA ILE A 397 -0.28 24.18 2.69
C ILE A 397 -0.11 24.08 1.18
N PHE A 398 0.12 22.87 0.66
CA PHE A 398 0.36 22.67 -0.78
C PHE A 398 -0.88 22.83 -1.66
N ILE A 399 -2.08 22.63 -1.11
CA ILE A 399 -3.33 22.89 -1.82
C ILE A 399 -3.56 24.40 -1.95
N CYS A 400 -3.39 25.15 -0.86
CA CYS A 400 -3.54 26.61 -0.85
C CYS A 400 -2.56 27.26 -1.82
N TRP A 401 -1.30 26.84 -1.82
CA TRP A 401 -0.25 27.41 -2.69
C TRP A 401 -0.54 27.25 -4.19
N ARG A 402 -1.20 26.19 -4.61
CA ARG A 402 -1.55 25.99 -6.03
C ARG A 402 -2.72 26.83 -6.50
N VAL A 403 -3.66 27.13 -5.63
CA VAL A 403 -4.78 28.04 -5.95
C VAL A 403 -4.23 29.43 -6.26
N GLU A 404 -3.26 29.91 -5.50
CA GLU A 404 -2.60 31.19 -5.73
C GLU A 404 -1.78 31.22 -7.03
N SER A 405 -0.99 30.17 -7.33
CA SER A 405 -0.18 30.11 -8.55
C SER A 405 -1.02 30.02 -9.83
N THR A 406 -2.13 29.29 -9.79
CA THR A 406 -3.04 29.18 -10.95
C THR A 406 -3.82 30.48 -11.18
N SER A 407 -4.15 31.22 -10.11
CA SER A 407 -4.78 32.56 -10.21
C SER A 407 -3.82 33.57 -10.80
N ALA A 408 -2.54 33.55 -10.40
CA ALA A 408 -1.51 34.43 -10.94
C ALA A 408 -1.23 34.18 -12.44
N GLU A 409 -1.20 32.92 -12.87
CA GLU A 409 -1.02 32.57 -14.30
C GLU A 409 -2.23 32.96 -15.18
N ILE A 410 -3.44 33.06 -14.61
CA ILE A 410 -4.64 33.52 -15.33
C ILE A 410 -4.68 35.05 -15.40
N GLU A 411 -4.12 35.75 -14.43
CA GLU A 411 -4.03 37.22 -14.45
C GLU A 411 -2.92 37.77 -15.38
N GLU A 412 -1.89 36.92 -15.68
CA GLU A 412 -0.81 37.28 -16.60
C GLU A 412 -1.06 36.84 -18.06
N ALA A 413 -2.11 36.06 -18.36
CA ALA A 413 -2.51 35.61 -19.70
C ALA A 413 -3.71 36.39 -20.26
#